data_376b27d41f3edd47921645920ca3c219
#
_entry.id   376b27d41f3edd47921645920ca3c219
#
_cell.length_a   1.000
_cell.length_b   1.000
_cell.length_c   1.000
_cell.angle_alpha   90.00
_cell.angle_beta   90.00
_cell.angle_gamma   90.00
#
_symmetry.space_group_name_H-M   'P 1'
#
loop_
_entity.id
_entity.type
_entity.pdbx_description
1 polymer ?
#
loop_
_entity_poly.entity_id
_entity_poly.type
_entity_poly.pdbx_seq_one_letter_code
_entity_poly.pdbx_strand_id
1 'polypeptide(L)'
;MHTQHVRAVRGSAIGLALLVLVAVAGTSAAGPVFYTKLSEESAACNACHKEQSAGIVQQWGSSKHYRGNVGCFECHATKAGEPGAYEHNGATIHTIVTPRDCARCHEREVAESEASHHAKGAEILGSLDNTLAEVVEGNTAFFGGSALLVNGCQQCHGSTVKVDAKGRPTPDTWPNTGIGRINLDGSRGSCSACHQRHTFSAAQARRPENCGKCHLGPDHPQKEIYEESKHGISFMANQNRINIDNPKWIVGEDYSVGPTCATCHLSATPTQGVTHNVGDRISWNNRPEISIRTDAADAKLGLANPIPWEKRRAAMKDVCTNCHGPAFGNSFYQQYDGLVELYNEKFAKPGKAIFEGLKKAHLVEGEPFANRIDWTWYEIWHHQGRRARHGASMQGPDYTHWHGMFEVGKAFYTEFIPEAQDLVAKGVAAGGEKAKAAAEVGALIQATLESDNHKWLVGKMTPDEKARRAKQREEFAKRYVTKADARP
;
A
#
# COMPACT_ATOMS: atom_id res chain seq x y z
N MET A 1 -42.05 -73.26 13.82
CA MET A 1 -42.45 -74.29 12.86
C MET A 1 -41.53 -74.31 11.71
N HIS A 2 -40.89 -75.48 11.51
CA HIS A 2 -40.11 -76.03 10.41
C HIS A 2 -38.78 -75.38 10.13
N THR A 3 -37.68 -75.81 10.64
CA THR A 3 -36.87 -77.06 10.51
C THR A 3 -36.50 -77.44 9.09
N GLN A 4 -35.18 -77.62 9.02
CA GLN A 4 -34.34 -78.60 8.28
C GLN A 4 -33.70 -78.13 6.99
N HIS A 5 -32.51 -78.55 6.56
CA HIS A 5 -31.43 -79.43 7.08
C HIS A 5 -30.16 -79.15 6.28
N VAL A 6 -29.08 -79.07 6.92
CA VAL A 6 -27.77 -79.69 6.72
C VAL A 6 -27.46 -80.43 5.40
N ARG A 7 -26.37 -80.13 4.73
CA ARG A 7 -25.28 -81.09 4.42
C ARG A 7 -23.97 -80.42 4.10
N ALA A 8 -22.95 -80.85 4.81
CA ALA A 8 -21.56 -80.55 4.60
C ALA A 8 -20.99 -81.36 3.45
N VAL A 9 -20.06 -80.78 2.68
CA VAL A 9 -19.06 -81.55 1.96
C VAL A 9 -17.69 -80.87 2.22
N ARG A 10 -16.80 -81.68 2.76
CA ARG A 10 -15.37 -81.38 2.97
C ARG A 10 -14.67 -81.38 1.65
N GLY A 11 -13.85 -80.39 1.41
CA GLY A 11 -12.82 -80.36 0.38
C GLY A 11 -11.64 -79.50 0.83
N SER A 12 -10.62 -80.18 1.34
CA SER A 12 -9.32 -79.57 1.67
C SER A 12 -8.61 -79.16 0.41
N ALA A 13 -8.28 -77.85 0.29
CA ALA A 13 -7.25 -77.40 -0.59
C ALA A 13 -6.36 -76.42 0.17
N ILE A 14 -5.14 -76.88 0.41
CA ILE A 14 -4.06 -76.11 0.98
C ILE A 14 -3.61 -75.14 -0.11
N GLY A 15 -4.05 -73.91 -0.03
CA GLY A 15 -3.55 -72.83 -0.87
C GLY A 15 -2.40 -72.09 -0.16
N LEU A 16 -1.22 -72.30 -0.68
CA LEU A 16 0.00 -71.58 -0.27
C LEU A 16 -0.13 -70.07 -0.62
N ALA A 17 -0.43 -69.25 0.35
CA ALA A 17 -0.48 -67.79 0.18
C ALA A 17 0.97 -67.28 0.17
N LEU A 18 1.54 -67.04 -1.02
CA LEU A 18 2.78 -66.29 -1.17
C LEU A 18 2.48 -64.80 -0.81
N LEU A 19 2.90 -64.40 0.37
CA LEU A 19 2.98 -62.98 0.74
C LEU A 19 4.13 -62.35 -0.03
N VAL A 20 3.85 -61.68 -1.16
CA VAL A 20 4.81 -60.80 -1.82
C VAL A 20 4.85 -59.52 -1.00
N LEU A 21 5.82 -59.38 -0.10
CA LEU A 21 6.20 -58.09 0.50
C LEU A 21 6.84 -57.24 -0.61
N VAL A 22 6.05 -56.38 -1.22
CA VAL A 22 6.58 -55.29 -2.04
C VAL A 22 7.19 -54.27 -1.06
N ALA A 23 8.49 -54.37 -0.81
CA ALA A 23 9.25 -53.31 -0.17
C ALA A 23 9.22 -52.11 -1.13
N VAL A 24 8.31 -51.18 -0.91
CA VAL A 24 8.40 -49.85 -1.51
C VAL A 24 9.61 -49.18 -0.86
N ALA A 25 10.78 -49.37 -1.45
CA ALA A 25 11.93 -48.55 -1.19
C ALA A 25 11.55 -47.11 -1.57
N GLY A 26 11.10 -46.34 -0.62
CA GLY A 26 10.99 -44.92 -0.74
C GLY A 26 12.36 -44.36 -1.12
N THR A 27 12.59 -44.16 -2.40
CA THR A 27 13.69 -43.31 -2.83
C THR A 27 13.36 -41.92 -2.31
N SER A 28 13.90 -41.59 -1.14
CA SER A 28 14.11 -40.21 -0.76
C SER A 28 14.91 -39.60 -1.89
N ALA A 29 14.27 -38.92 -2.82
CA ALA A 29 14.95 -38.07 -3.76
C ALA A 29 15.68 -37.04 -2.90
N ALA A 30 16.96 -37.28 -2.61
CA ALA A 30 17.83 -36.26 -2.09
C ALA A 30 17.70 -35.10 -3.06
N GLY A 31 17.15 -33.99 -2.59
CA GLY A 31 17.09 -32.77 -3.38
C GLY A 31 18.51 -32.45 -3.90
N PRO A 32 18.61 -31.74 -5.02
CA PRO A 32 19.90 -31.45 -5.62
C PRO A 32 20.84 -30.86 -4.56
N VAL A 33 21.95 -31.55 -4.30
CA VAL A 33 23.01 -31.05 -3.42
C VAL A 33 23.69 -29.93 -4.21
N PHE A 34 23.38 -28.72 -3.90
CA PHE A 34 24.09 -27.55 -4.44
C PHE A 34 25.44 -27.45 -3.72
N TYR A 35 26.49 -27.76 -4.41
CA TYR A 35 27.83 -27.41 -3.94
C TYR A 35 28.01 -25.92 -4.16
N THR A 36 27.93 -25.14 -3.08
CA THR A 36 28.21 -23.71 -3.12
C THR A 36 29.69 -23.48 -3.36
N LYS A 37 30.04 -23.02 -4.54
CA LYS A 37 31.40 -22.56 -4.86
C LYS A 37 31.38 -21.05 -4.95
N LEU A 38 31.68 -20.37 -3.85
CA LEU A 38 31.84 -18.92 -3.83
C LEU A 38 33.05 -18.51 -4.71
N SER A 39 32.99 -17.27 -5.24
CA SER A 39 34.18 -16.61 -5.77
C SER A 39 35.26 -16.49 -4.68
N GLU A 40 36.53 -16.38 -5.10
CA GLU A 40 37.65 -16.23 -4.15
C GLU A 40 37.46 -14.95 -3.31
N GLU A 41 36.97 -13.88 -3.92
CA GLU A 41 36.68 -12.59 -3.28
C GLU A 41 35.56 -12.76 -2.24
N SER A 42 34.46 -13.40 -2.59
CA SER A 42 33.36 -13.66 -1.65
C SER A 42 33.77 -14.60 -0.51
N ALA A 43 34.63 -15.56 -0.79
CA ALA A 43 35.19 -16.45 0.25
C ALA A 43 36.09 -15.67 1.22
N ALA A 44 36.92 -14.73 0.73
CA ALA A 44 37.74 -13.86 1.55
C ALA A 44 36.87 -12.91 2.42
N CYS A 45 35.81 -12.32 1.86
CA CYS A 45 34.85 -11.52 2.63
C CYS A 45 34.23 -12.34 3.76
N ASN A 46 33.74 -13.56 3.45
CA ASN A 46 33.12 -14.43 4.44
C ASN A 46 34.11 -14.90 5.54
N ALA A 47 35.37 -15.11 5.21
CA ALA A 47 36.37 -15.51 6.19
C ALA A 47 36.56 -14.51 7.34
N CYS A 48 36.46 -13.21 7.03
CA CYS A 48 36.51 -12.12 8.04
C CYS A 48 35.11 -11.84 8.66
N HIS A 49 34.09 -11.64 7.81
CA HIS A 49 32.79 -11.19 8.27
C HIS A 49 32.00 -12.22 9.09
N LYS A 50 32.31 -13.52 9.01
CA LYS A 50 31.74 -14.52 9.93
C LYS A 50 32.07 -14.25 11.41
N GLU A 51 33.12 -13.49 11.69
CA GLU A 51 33.51 -13.08 13.04
C GLU A 51 33.05 -11.61 13.31
N GLN A 52 33.28 -10.71 12.34
CA GLN A 52 33.00 -9.28 12.47
C GLN A 52 31.50 -8.95 12.39
N SER A 53 30.72 -9.70 11.61
CA SER A 53 29.31 -9.46 11.31
C SER A 53 28.52 -10.74 11.16
N ALA A 54 28.65 -11.66 12.13
CA ALA A 54 28.10 -13.00 12.10
C ALA A 54 26.60 -13.05 11.73
N GLY A 55 25.80 -12.11 12.21
CA GLY A 55 24.37 -12.02 11.88
C GLY A 55 24.10 -11.79 10.39
N ILE A 56 24.90 -10.98 9.72
CA ILE A 56 24.79 -10.74 8.27
C ILE A 56 25.13 -12.02 7.51
N VAL A 57 26.20 -12.70 7.90
CA VAL A 57 26.64 -13.97 7.27
C VAL A 57 25.59 -15.06 7.46
N GLN A 58 25.00 -15.18 8.65
CA GLN A 58 23.91 -16.14 8.92
C GLN A 58 22.67 -15.86 8.06
N GLN A 59 22.25 -14.60 7.96
CA GLN A 59 21.12 -14.20 7.12
C GLN A 59 21.37 -14.52 5.64
N TRP A 60 22.52 -14.11 5.11
CA TRP A 60 22.92 -14.41 3.75
C TRP A 60 23.04 -15.92 3.51
N GLY A 61 23.67 -16.68 4.41
CA GLY A 61 23.82 -18.12 4.33
C GLY A 61 22.50 -18.89 4.28
N SER A 62 21.40 -18.31 4.80
CA SER A 62 20.04 -18.85 4.68
C SER A 62 19.33 -18.49 3.37
N SER A 63 19.88 -17.56 2.58
CA SER A 63 19.25 -16.99 1.40
C SER A 63 19.31 -17.91 0.17
N LYS A 64 18.47 -17.62 -0.82
CA LYS A 64 18.58 -18.25 -2.15
C LYS A 64 19.82 -17.77 -2.90
N HIS A 65 20.32 -16.58 -2.64
CA HIS A 65 21.55 -16.05 -3.21
C HIS A 65 22.75 -16.92 -2.83
N TYR A 66 22.90 -17.25 -1.56
CA TYR A 66 23.96 -18.19 -1.12
C TYR A 66 23.89 -19.50 -1.87
N ARG A 67 22.69 -20.10 -1.98
CA ARG A 67 22.48 -21.37 -2.71
C ARG A 67 22.73 -21.25 -4.22
N GLY A 68 22.57 -20.04 -4.77
CA GLY A 68 22.87 -19.69 -6.16
C GLY A 68 24.31 -19.26 -6.42
N ASN A 69 25.21 -19.40 -5.44
CA ASN A 69 26.62 -18.97 -5.51
C ASN A 69 26.81 -17.45 -5.70
N VAL A 70 25.82 -16.65 -5.26
CA VAL A 70 25.91 -15.18 -5.23
C VAL A 70 26.35 -14.77 -3.83
N GLY A 71 27.58 -14.30 -3.71
CA GLY A 71 28.19 -13.93 -2.43
C GLY A 71 28.20 -12.43 -2.17
N CYS A 72 29.07 -12.04 -1.26
CA CYS A 72 29.18 -10.64 -0.85
C CYS A 72 29.71 -9.76 -1.99
N PHE A 73 30.76 -10.23 -2.67
CA PHE A 73 31.43 -9.49 -3.73
C PHE A 73 30.53 -9.24 -4.93
N GLU A 74 29.69 -10.22 -5.31
CA GLU A 74 28.77 -10.11 -6.45
C GLU A 74 27.75 -8.95 -6.29
N CYS A 75 27.44 -8.57 -5.03
CA CYS A 75 26.53 -7.46 -4.75
C CYS A 75 27.26 -6.15 -4.42
N HIS A 76 28.40 -6.23 -3.70
CA HIS A 76 29.10 -5.06 -3.18
C HIS A 76 30.27 -4.56 -4.05
N ALA A 77 30.73 -5.37 -5.02
CA ALA A 77 31.82 -4.97 -5.91
C ALA A 77 31.42 -3.78 -6.80
N THR A 78 32.34 -2.83 -6.90
CA THR A 78 32.20 -1.67 -7.78
C THR A 78 33.57 -1.30 -8.38
N LYS A 79 33.63 -0.26 -9.20
CA LYS A 79 34.88 0.22 -9.80
C LYS A 79 35.40 1.42 -9.05
N ALA A 80 36.70 1.60 -9.04
CA ALA A 80 37.33 2.82 -8.52
C ALA A 80 36.78 4.05 -9.25
N GLY A 81 36.41 5.07 -8.50
CA GLY A 81 35.81 6.31 -9.03
C GLY A 81 34.30 6.28 -9.19
N GLU A 82 33.63 5.11 -9.04
CA GLU A 82 32.17 5.07 -9.00
C GLU A 82 31.64 5.71 -7.70
N PRO A 83 30.42 6.25 -7.70
CA PRO A 83 29.86 6.91 -6.54
C PRO A 83 29.77 5.97 -5.32
N GLY A 84 30.37 6.40 -4.21
CA GLY A 84 30.39 5.60 -2.96
C GLY A 84 31.39 4.46 -2.94
N ALA A 85 32.25 4.33 -3.97
CA ALA A 85 33.32 3.35 -3.98
C ALA A 85 34.43 3.69 -2.99
N TYR A 86 34.97 2.67 -2.33
CA TYR A 86 36.15 2.78 -1.47
C TYR A 86 36.91 1.46 -1.41
N GLU A 87 38.19 1.55 -1.09
CA GLU A 87 39.05 0.38 -0.95
C GLU A 87 38.85 -0.28 0.42
N HIS A 88 38.64 -1.59 0.42
CA HIS A 88 38.45 -2.41 1.60
C HIS A 88 39.14 -3.76 1.49
N ASN A 89 40.23 -3.95 2.23
CA ASN A 89 41.01 -5.20 2.27
C ASN A 89 41.34 -5.80 0.90
N GLY A 90 41.79 -4.94 -0.03
CA GLY A 90 42.21 -5.35 -1.37
C GLY A 90 41.08 -5.48 -2.41
N ALA A 91 39.86 -5.05 -2.05
CA ALA A 91 38.72 -5.00 -2.95
C ALA A 91 38.12 -3.59 -3.01
N THR A 92 37.74 -3.13 -4.19
CA THR A 92 36.96 -1.88 -4.34
C THR A 92 35.48 -2.23 -4.22
N ILE A 93 34.84 -1.70 -3.20
CA ILE A 93 33.43 -1.99 -2.88
C ILE A 93 32.65 -0.73 -2.58
N HIS A 94 31.31 -0.89 -2.52
CA HIS A 94 30.40 0.09 -1.95
C HIS A 94 29.51 -0.56 -0.88
N THR A 95 29.18 0.19 0.19
CA THR A 95 28.31 -0.31 1.25
C THR A 95 26.85 -0.38 0.83
N ILE A 96 26.38 0.58 0.03
CA ILE A 96 24.98 0.73 -0.34
C ILE A 96 24.74 0.08 -1.71
N VAL A 97 24.22 -1.15 -1.68
CA VAL A 97 23.75 -1.83 -2.89
C VAL A 97 22.51 -1.14 -3.44
N THR A 98 22.47 -0.94 -4.74
CA THR A 98 21.46 -0.18 -5.46
C THR A 98 20.62 -1.06 -6.38
N PRO A 99 19.49 -0.59 -6.90
CA PRO A 99 18.75 -1.31 -7.96
C PRO A 99 19.60 -1.64 -9.17
N ARG A 100 20.59 -0.79 -9.56
CA ARG A 100 21.49 -1.06 -10.68
C ARG A 100 22.34 -2.33 -10.45
N ASP A 101 22.77 -2.58 -9.22
CA ASP A 101 23.48 -3.82 -8.88
C ASP A 101 22.58 -5.05 -9.00
N CYS A 102 21.32 -4.91 -8.56
CA CYS A 102 20.32 -5.97 -8.69
C CYS A 102 19.99 -6.25 -10.17
N ALA A 103 19.95 -5.22 -11.02
CA ALA A 103 19.62 -5.32 -12.45
C ALA A 103 20.58 -6.19 -13.24
N ARG A 104 21.81 -6.43 -12.74
CA ARG A 104 22.76 -7.38 -13.36
C ARG A 104 22.18 -8.79 -13.55
N CYS A 105 21.19 -9.17 -12.73
CA CYS A 105 20.50 -10.47 -12.79
C CYS A 105 18.96 -10.33 -12.79
N HIS A 106 18.42 -9.22 -12.26
CA HIS A 106 16.99 -8.96 -12.06
C HIS A 106 16.52 -7.74 -12.87
N GLU A 107 16.89 -7.68 -14.15
CA GLU A 107 16.64 -6.52 -15.03
C GLU A 107 15.15 -6.16 -15.11
N ARG A 108 14.28 -7.18 -15.31
CA ARG A 108 12.84 -6.97 -15.42
C ARG A 108 12.24 -6.41 -14.13
N GLU A 109 12.57 -7.00 -13.00
CA GLU A 109 12.07 -6.61 -11.69
C GLU A 109 12.48 -5.16 -11.35
N VAL A 110 13.70 -4.79 -11.71
CA VAL A 110 14.19 -3.42 -11.53
C VAL A 110 13.45 -2.45 -12.45
N ALA A 111 13.30 -2.75 -13.73
CA ALA A 111 12.58 -1.91 -14.69
C ALA A 111 11.11 -1.69 -14.27
N GLU A 112 10.40 -2.75 -13.83
CA GLU A 112 9.04 -2.67 -13.31
C GLU A 112 8.97 -1.81 -12.05
N SER A 113 9.92 -1.96 -11.12
CA SER A 113 10.00 -1.18 -9.88
C SER A 113 10.28 0.30 -10.16
N GLU A 114 11.19 0.62 -11.06
CA GLU A 114 11.52 2.00 -11.45
C GLU A 114 10.35 2.70 -12.17
N ALA A 115 9.53 1.95 -12.90
CA ALA A 115 8.30 2.45 -13.51
C ALA A 115 7.18 2.69 -12.49
N SER A 116 7.31 2.21 -11.26
CA SER A 116 6.29 2.32 -10.23
C SER A 116 6.33 3.65 -9.47
N HIS A 117 5.22 4.01 -8.82
CA HIS A 117 5.19 5.14 -7.89
C HIS A 117 6.12 4.94 -6.68
N HIS A 118 6.48 3.71 -6.34
CA HIS A 118 7.42 3.44 -5.26
C HIS A 118 8.82 4.03 -5.54
N ALA A 119 9.30 3.96 -6.77
CA ALA A 119 10.58 4.57 -7.14
C ALA A 119 10.58 6.11 -7.00
N LYS A 120 9.41 6.72 -6.97
CA LYS A 120 9.19 8.17 -6.79
C LYS A 120 8.84 8.55 -5.35
N GLY A 121 8.95 7.61 -4.40
CA GLY A 121 8.55 7.82 -3.01
C GLY A 121 9.23 9.03 -2.37
N ALA A 122 10.50 9.27 -2.64
CA ALA A 122 11.23 10.42 -2.11
C ALA A 122 10.75 11.77 -2.66
N GLU A 123 10.14 11.80 -3.85
CA GLU A 123 9.63 13.04 -4.45
C GLU A 123 8.42 13.60 -3.67
N ILE A 124 7.73 12.76 -2.89
CA ILE A 124 6.63 13.18 -2.01
C ILE A 124 7.14 14.14 -0.94
N LEU A 125 8.38 14.03 -0.51
CA LEU A 125 9.00 14.92 0.48
C LEU A 125 9.16 16.37 -0.03
N GLY A 126 9.01 16.63 -1.32
CA GLY A 126 8.88 17.97 -1.90
C GLY A 126 7.44 18.51 -1.92
N SER A 127 6.50 17.80 -1.31
CA SER A 127 5.08 18.17 -1.24
C SER A 127 4.71 18.87 0.07
N LEU A 128 3.42 19.08 0.28
CA LEU A 128 2.86 19.66 1.51
C LEU A 128 3.24 18.87 2.78
N ASP A 129 3.42 17.54 2.65
CA ASP A 129 3.85 16.69 3.78
C ASP A 129 5.23 17.08 4.31
N ASN A 130 6.14 17.52 3.43
CA ASN A 130 7.45 18.04 3.85
C ASN A 130 7.31 19.37 4.59
N THR A 131 6.49 20.29 4.08
CA THR A 131 6.22 21.57 4.76
C THR A 131 5.64 21.33 6.15
N LEU A 132 4.74 20.35 6.31
CA LEU A 132 4.21 19.98 7.62
C LEU A 132 5.30 19.45 8.54
N ALA A 133 6.25 18.66 8.05
CA ALA A 133 7.37 18.19 8.85
C ALA A 133 8.24 19.37 9.33
N GLU A 134 8.49 20.35 8.46
CA GLU A 134 9.24 21.58 8.84
C GLU A 134 8.50 22.38 9.91
N VAL A 135 7.19 22.55 9.76
CA VAL A 135 6.36 23.27 10.74
C VAL A 135 6.39 22.58 12.11
N VAL A 136 6.28 21.25 12.14
CA VAL A 136 6.29 20.48 13.39
C VAL A 136 7.67 20.47 14.04
N GLU A 137 8.73 20.39 13.26
CA GLU A 137 10.11 20.38 13.77
C GLU A 137 10.54 21.76 14.26
N GLY A 138 10.15 22.83 13.57
CA GLY A 138 10.34 24.24 13.92
C GLY A 138 11.78 24.73 13.95
N ASN A 139 12.74 23.86 14.27
CA ASN A 139 14.15 24.20 14.38
C ASN A 139 15.05 23.09 13.83
N THR A 140 15.71 23.36 12.72
CA THR A 140 16.60 22.42 12.03
C THR A 140 18.02 22.35 12.61
N ALA A 141 18.31 23.07 13.71
CA ALA A 141 19.64 23.14 14.32
C ALA A 141 20.01 21.91 15.18
N PHE A 142 19.13 20.90 15.27
CA PHE A 142 19.41 19.68 16.01
C PHE A 142 20.35 18.74 15.21
N PHE A 143 21.53 18.47 15.77
CA PHE A 143 22.44 17.39 15.37
C PHE A 143 22.55 17.07 13.86
N GLY A 144 22.72 18.09 13.03
CA GLY A 144 23.12 17.89 11.61
C GLY A 144 22.00 17.58 10.65
N GLY A 145 20.75 17.83 11.00
CA GLY A 145 19.65 17.71 10.04
C GLY A 145 18.28 17.61 10.70
N SER A 146 17.26 17.45 9.86
CA SER A 146 15.89 17.24 10.30
C SER A 146 15.74 15.87 10.95
N ALA A 147 15.67 15.84 12.27
CA ALA A 147 15.52 14.61 13.05
C ALA A 147 14.20 13.91 12.71
N LEU A 148 13.12 14.67 12.50
CA LEU A 148 11.82 14.15 12.10
C LEU A 148 11.86 13.52 10.72
N LEU A 149 12.51 14.15 9.75
CA LEU A 149 12.65 13.59 8.40
C LEU A 149 13.46 12.29 8.43
N VAL A 150 14.63 12.28 9.08
CA VAL A 150 15.53 11.11 9.09
C VAL A 150 14.90 9.93 9.83
N ASN A 151 14.30 10.16 11.00
CA ASN A 151 13.71 9.08 11.81
C ASN A 151 12.28 8.72 11.41
N GLY A 152 11.59 9.58 10.68
CA GLY A 152 10.21 9.41 10.23
C GLY A 152 10.12 9.21 8.73
N CYS A 153 9.92 10.30 7.99
CA CYS A 153 9.53 10.28 6.57
C CYS A 153 10.47 9.47 5.68
N GLN A 154 11.79 9.63 5.86
CA GLN A 154 12.80 8.93 5.05
C GLN A 154 12.77 7.40 5.23
N GLN A 155 12.31 6.91 6.37
CA GLN A 155 12.28 5.46 6.62
C GLN A 155 11.27 4.75 5.71
N CYS A 156 10.19 5.45 5.32
CA CYS A 156 9.17 4.93 4.40
C CYS A 156 9.40 5.41 2.97
N HIS A 157 9.57 6.73 2.78
CA HIS A 157 9.64 7.37 1.46
C HIS A 157 11.03 7.35 0.83
N GLY A 158 12.08 7.31 1.63
CA GLY A 158 13.46 7.50 1.17
C GLY A 158 13.78 8.99 0.97
N SER A 159 15.05 9.25 0.69
CA SER A 159 15.58 10.56 0.28
C SER A 159 16.87 10.35 -0.51
N THR A 160 17.53 11.45 -0.91
CA THR A 160 18.85 11.38 -1.57
C THR A 160 19.91 10.93 -0.58
N VAL A 161 20.64 9.87 -0.92
CA VAL A 161 21.78 9.38 -0.12
C VAL A 161 22.97 10.30 -0.34
N LYS A 162 23.66 10.64 0.76
CA LYS A 162 24.97 11.31 0.74
C LYS A 162 25.99 10.47 1.49
N VAL A 163 27.24 10.55 1.04
CA VAL A 163 28.39 9.93 1.69
C VAL A 163 29.49 10.94 1.91
N ASP A 164 30.32 10.70 2.91
CA ASP A 164 31.55 11.48 3.15
C ASP A 164 32.66 11.06 2.16
N ALA A 165 33.83 11.72 2.28
CA ALA A 165 35.01 11.44 1.44
C ALA A 165 35.56 10.00 1.58
N LYS A 166 35.10 9.25 2.58
CA LYS A 166 35.47 7.85 2.81
C LYS A 166 34.35 6.87 2.40
N GLY A 167 33.33 7.33 1.64
CA GLY A 167 32.21 6.50 1.21
C GLY A 167 31.22 6.13 2.33
N ARG A 168 31.29 6.75 3.50
CA ARG A 168 30.40 6.46 4.62
C ARG A 168 29.13 7.31 4.54
N PRO A 169 27.93 6.74 4.69
CA PRO A 169 26.69 7.50 4.71
C PRO A 169 26.69 8.58 5.78
N THR A 170 26.18 9.77 5.43
CA THR A 170 26.09 10.91 6.36
C THR A 170 24.84 10.85 7.23
N PRO A 171 24.89 11.32 8.49
CA PRO A 171 23.76 11.19 9.43
C PRO A 171 22.47 11.93 9.01
N ASP A 172 22.59 12.97 8.20
CA ASP A 172 21.44 13.72 7.64
C ASP A 172 20.67 12.96 6.57
N THR A 173 21.25 11.89 6.01
CA THR A 173 20.62 11.08 4.97
C THR A 173 20.61 9.57 5.28
N TRP A 174 21.09 9.15 6.45
CA TRP A 174 21.17 7.77 6.86
C TRP A 174 20.83 7.58 8.36
N PRO A 175 20.03 6.57 8.74
CA PRO A 175 19.52 5.45 7.93
C PRO A 175 18.47 5.88 6.89
N ASN A 176 18.51 5.25 5.71
CA ASN A 176 17.64 5.54 4.58
C ASN A 176 17.23 4.22 3.92
N THR A 177 16.16 3.62 4.43
CA THR A 177 15.64 2.32 3.98
C THR A 177 14.38 2.45 3.14
N GLY A 178 13.93 3.69 2.89
CA GLY A 178 12.69 3.99 2.21
C GLY A 178 12.66 3.51 0.77
N ILE A 179 11.45 3.20 0.32
CA ILE A 179 11.19 2.54 -0.96
C ILE A 179 11.65 3.38 -2.17
N GLY A 180 11.57 4.70 -2.07
CA GLY A 180 11.95 5.64 -3.14
C GLY A 180 13.35 6.26 -2.97
N ARG A 181 14.26 5.62 -2.23
CA ARG A 181 15.62 6.09 -2.03
C ARG A 181 16.28 6.49 -3.34
N ILE A 182 16.88 7.68 -3.38
CA ILE A 182 17.66 8.17 -4.51
C ILE A 182 19.13 7.85 -4.22
N ASN A 183 19.68 6.94 -4.99
CA ASN A 183 21.01 6.37 -4.77
C ASN A 183 22.11 7.23 -5.38
N LEU A 184 23.35 6.99 -4.95
CA LEU A 184 24.53 7.75 -5.42
C LEU A 184 24.76 7.63 -6.91
N ASP A 185 24.39 6.50 -7.51
CA ASP A 185 24.49 6.22 -8.96
C ASP A 185 23.30 6.77 -9.75
N GLY A 186 22.39 7.50 -9.13
CA GLY A 186 21.18 8.08 -9.71
C GLY A 186 20.01 7.10 -9.85
N SER A 187 20.20 5.80 -9.57
CA SER A 187 19.09 4.84 -9.54
C SER A 187 18.11 5.15 -8.41
N ARG A 188 16.86 4.76 -8.60
CA ARG A 188 15.79 5.05 -7.65
C ARG A 188 15.21 3.77 -7.06
N GLY A 189 14.96 3.80 -5.78
CA GLY A 189 14.35 2.71 -5.05
C GLY A 189 15.30 1.95 -4.14
N SER A 190 14.71 1.06 -3.37
CA SER A 190 15.41 0.17 -2.46
C SER A 190 14.74 -1.20 -2.46
N CYS A 191 15.29 -2.15 -3.18
CA CYS A 191 14.77 -3.53 -3.22
C CYS A 191 14.71 -4.14 -1.82
N SER A 192 15.65 -3.74 -0.94
CA SER A 192 15.69 -4.16 0.46
C SER A 192 14.56 -3.58 1.33
N ALA A 193 13.76 -2.64 0.82
CA ALA A 193 12.56 -2.20 1.49
C ALA A 193 11.51 -3.33 1.58
N CYS A 194 11.45 -4.22 0.58
CA CYS A 194 10.55 -5.38 0.55
C CYS A 194 11.29 -6.69 0.80
N HIS A 195 12.45 -6.88 0.17
CA HIS A 195 13.30 -8.04 0.32
C HIS A 195 14.41 -7.77 1.34
N GLN A 196 14.10 -7.95 2.60
CA GLN A 196 15.02 -7.60 3.68
C GLN A 196 16.39 -8.25 3.47
N ARG A 197 17.42 -7.41 3.45
CA ARG A 197 18.82 -7.85 3.43
C ARG A 197 19.17 -8.53 4.76
N HIS A 198 19.91 -9.61 4.77
CA HIS A 198 20.61 -10.30 3.67
C HIS A 198 19.92 -11.62 3.34
N THR A 199 18.70 -11.85 3.88
CA THR A 199 17.90 -13.07 3.59
C THR A 199 17.24 -13.04 2.22
N PHE A 200 16.86 -11.85 1.74
CA PHE A 200 16.15 -11.61 0.48
C PHE A 200 14.95 -12.55 0.26
N SER A 201 14.20 -12.79 1.33
CA SER A 201 13.09 -13.75 1.33
C SER A 201 11.89 -13.24 0.54
N ALA A 202 11.44 -13.98 -0.47
CA ALA A 202 10.19 -13.73 -1.16
C ALA A 202 8.98 -13.96 -0.24
N ALA A 203 9.05 -14.97 0.64
CA ALA A 203 8.01 -15.23 1.64
C ALA A 203 7.79 -14.03 2.56
N GLN A 204 8.86 -13.40 3.02
CA GLN A 204 8.76 -12.18 3.82
C GLN A 204 8.15 -11.02 3.03
N ALA A 205 8.55 -10.82 1.76
CA ALA A 205 7.99 -9.77 0.91
C ALA A 205 6.48 -9.94 0.64
N ARG A 206 5.96 -11.18 0.71
CA ARG A 206 4.55 -11.51 0.51
C ARG A 206 3.68 -11.28 1.74
N ARG A 207 4.26 -11.14 2.93
CA ARG A 207 3.51 -10.94 4.19
C ARG A 207 2.94 -9.53 4.27
N PRO A 208 1.69 -9.37 4.76
CA PRO A 208 1.07 -8.06 4.94
C PRO A 208 1.89 -7.11 5.81
N GLU A 209 2.56 -7.62 6.84
CA GLU A 209 3.40 -6.84 7.76
C GLU A 209 4.56 -6.15 7.04
N ASN A 210 5.03 -6.74 5.94
CA ASN A 210 6.11 -6.14 5.16
C ASN A 210 5.65 -4.88 4.39
N CYS A 211 4.42 -4.85 3.93
CA CYS A 211 3.81 -3.64 3.34
C CYS A 211 3.41 -2.66 4.46
N GLY A 212 2.83 -3.21 5.53
CA GLY A 212 2.29 -2.48 6.65
C GLY A 212 3.28 -1.67 7.47
N LYS A 213 4.59 -1.92 7.36
CA LYS A 213 5.60 -1.09 8.02
C LYS A 213 5.70 0.34 7.46
N CYS A 214 5.14 0.57 6.26
CA CYS A 214 5.06 1.87 5.60
C CYS A 214 3.61 2.28 5.32
N HIS A 215 2.74 1.31 4.98
CA HIS A 215 1.32 1.52 4.72
C HIS A 215 0.49 1.43 6.00
N LEU A 216 0.66 2.42 6.88
CA LEU A 216 0.00 2.53 8.19
C LEU A 216 -0.17 4.01 8.54
N GLY A 217 -0.91 4.28 9.60
CA GLY A 217 -1.03 5.63 10.15
C GLY A 217 -2.31 6.36 9.77
N PRO A 218 -2.41 7.65 10.12
CA PRO A 218 -3.69 8.36 10.07
C PRO A 218 -4.20 8.65 8.67
N ASP A 219 -3.35 8.67 7.65
CA ASP A 219 -3.68 9.10 6.29
C ASP A 219 -3.80 7.94 5.29
N HIS A 220 -3.09 6.84 5.52
CA HIS A 220 -3.07 5.68 4.62
C HIS A 220 -2.97 4.34 5.38
N PRO A 221 -3.93 4.06 6.26
CA PRO A 221 -3.93 2.90 7.17
C PRO A 221 -4.26 1.59 6.46
N GLN A 222 -3.58 1.27 5.35
CA GLN A 222 -3.93 0.07 4.58
C GLN A 222 -3.69 -1.22 5.37
N LYS A 223 -2.69 -1.23 6.27
CA LYS A 223 -2.44 -2.37 7.15
C LYS A 223 -3.64 -2.60 8.07
N GLU A 224 -4.06 -1.57 8.79
CA GLU A 224 -5.18 -1.61 9.74
C GLU A 224 -6.49 -1.97 9.03
N ILE A 225 -6.76 -1.37 7.88
CA ILE A 225 -7.91 -1.69 7.02
C ILE A 225 -7.87 -3.17 6.58
N TYR A 226 -6.69 -3.66 6.18
CA TYR A 226 -6.54 -5.07 5.79
C TYR A 226 -6.78 -6.01 6.97
N GLU A 227 -6.25 -5.71 8.15
CA GLU A 227 -6.39 -6.54 9.34
C GLU A 227 -7.85 -6.67 9.79
N GLU A 228 -8.68 -5.62 9.67
CA GLU A 228 -10.12 -5.71 9.94
C GLU A 228 -10.93 -6.34 8.79
N SER A 229 -10.39 -6.39 7.60
CA SER A 229 -11.08 -6.96 6.43
C SER A 229 -11.22 -8.48 6.55
N LYS A 230 -12.22 -9.03 5.83
CA LYS A 230 -12.40 -10.49 5.74
C LYS A 230 -11.17 -11.19 5.16
N HIS A 231 -10.41 -10.54 4.29
CA HIS A 231 -9.18 -11.07 3.74
C HIS A 231 -8.07 -11.16 4.80
N GLY A 232 -7.89 -10.12 5.60
CA GLY A 232 -6.93 -10.12 6.70
C GLY A 232 -7.28 -11.14 7.78
N ILE A 233 -8.55 -11.20 8.18
CA ILE A 233 -9.03 -12.22 9.12
C ILE A 233 -8.79 -13.64 8.57
N SER A 234 -9.06 -13.85 7.27
CA SER A 234 -8.79 -15.14 6.61
C SER A 234 -7.30 -15.48 6.58
N PHE A 235 -6.43 -14.50 6.32
CA PHE A 235 -4.98 -14.67 6.36
C PHE A 235 -4.51 -15.10 7.77
N MET A 236 -4.93 -14.37 8.79
CA MET A 236 -4.57 -14.68 10.18
C MET A 236 -5.01 -16.08 10.61
N ALA A 237 -6.21 -16.49 10.20
CA ALA A 237 -6.79 -17.80 10.54
C ALA A 237 -6.17 -18.98 9.76
N ASN A 238 -5.52 -18.74 8.62
CA ASN A 238 -5.09 -19.79 7.69
C ASN A 238 -3.62 -19.71 7.29
N GLN A 239 -2.74 -19.10 8.08
CA GLN A 239 -1.33 -18.89 7.72
C GLN A 239 -0.60 -20.18 7.29
N ASN A 240 -0.96 -21.32 7.86
CA ASN A 240 -0.40 -22.62 7.51
C ASN A 240 -0.91 -23.19 6.18
N ARG A 241 -1.91 -22.57 5.54
CA ARG A 241 -2.52 -23.02 4.28
C ARG A 241 -2.19 -22.13 3.08
N ILE A 242 -1.48 -21.03 3.29
CA ILE A 242 -1.16 -20.06 2.23
C ILE A 242 0.14 -20.37 1.48
N ASN A 243 0.87 -21.40 1.89
CA ASN A 243 2.08 -21.90 1.20
C ASN A 243 3.04 -20.76 0.76
N ILE A 244 3.27 -19.79 1.67
CA ILE A 244 3.91 -18.51 1.36
C ILE A 244 5.36 -18.65 0.84
N ASP A 245 6.02 -19.77 1.14
CA ASP A 245 7.39 -20.10 0.71
C ASP A 245 7.45 -20.72 -0.68
N ASN A 246 6.31 -21.08 -1.30
CA ASN A 246 6.28 -21.65 -2.64
C ASN A 246 6.99 -20.72 -3.64
N PRO A 247 7.91 -21.22 -4.47
CA PRO A 247 8.65 -20.38 -5.43
C PRO A 247 7.76 -19.61 -6.40
N LYS A 248 6.65 -20.20 -6.89
CA LYS A 248 5.71 -19.58 -7.81
C LYS A 248 4.64 -18.75 -7.09
N TRP A 249 4.02 -19.35 -6.10
CA TRP A 249 2.97 -18.74 -5.27
C TRP A 249 1.83 -18.11 -6.09
N ILE A 250 1.19 -18.91 -6.90
CA ILE A 250 0.09 -18.55 -7.80
C ILE A 250 -1.24 -18.73 -7.06
N VAL A 251 -2.03 -17.67 -6.95
CA VAL A 251 -3.37 -17.74 -6.36
C VAL A 251 -4.28 -18.60 -7.21
N GLY A 252 -5.03 -19.50 -6.59
CA GLY A 252 -5.90 -20.49 -7.26
C GLY A 252 -5.19 -21.81 -7.56
N GLU A 253 -3.87 -21.85 -7.67
CA GLU A 253 -3.08 -23.06 -7.87
C GLU A 253 -2.35 -23.48 -6.59
N ASP A 254 -1.51 -22.61 -6.04
CA ASP A 254 -0.66 -22.92 -4.89
C ASP A 254 -1.35 -22.65 -3.55
N TYR A 255 -2.33 -21.76 -3.53
CA TYR A 255 -3.14 -21.44 -2.36
C TYR A 255 -4.50 -20.82 -2.78
N SER A 256 -5.52 -20.96 -1.91
CA SER A 256 -6.89 -20.50 -2.17
C SER A 256 -7.53 -19.74 -1.00
N VAL A 257 -6.75 -19.42 0.03
CA VAL A 257 -7.22 -18.73 1.24
C VAL A 257 -6.27 -17.61 1.62
N GLY A 258 -6.75 -16.63 2.37
CA GLY A 258 -5.92 -15.60 2.99
C GLY A 258 -5.10 -14.78 2.01
N PRO A 259 -5.69 -14.15 0.96
CA PRO A 259 -4.95 -13.31 0.05
C PRO A 259 -4.29 -12.15 0.81
N THR A 260 -3.02 -11.88 0.48
CA THR A 260 -2.25 -10.79 1.08
C THR A 260 -2.22 -9.56 0.17
N CYS A 261 -1.60 -8.48 0.62
CA CYS A 261 -1.34 -7.31 -0.22
C CYS A 261 -0.60 -7.72 -1.52
N ALA A 262 0.42 -8.57 -1.38
CA ALA A 262 1.18 -9.08 -2.52
C ALA A 262 0.33 -9.92 -3.48
N THR A 263 -0.65 -10.69 -3.00
CA THR A 263 -1.57 -11.44 -3.86
C THR A 263 -2.29 -10.51 -4.83
N CYS A 264 -2.83 -9.41 -4.32
CA CYS A 264 -3.62 -8.48 -5.11
C CYS A 264 -2.76 -7.60 -6.02
N HIS A 265 -1.63 -7.11 -5.52
CA HIS A 265 -0.85 -6.05 -6.19
C HIS A 265 0.34 -6.54 -7.00
N LEU A 266 0.94 -7.70 -6.67
CA LEU A 266 2.24 -8.10 -7.21
C LEU A 266 2.28 -9.52 -7.77
N SER A 267 1.57 -10.48 -7.13
CA SER A 267 1.76 -11.90 -7.37
C SER A 267 1.11 -12.39 -8.66
N ALA A 268 1.58 -13.54 -9.14
CA ALA A 268 1.02 -14.20 -10.30
C ALA A 268 -0.39 -14.74 -10.05
N THR A 269 -1.17 -14.80 -11.12
CA THR A 269 -2.40 -15.60 -11.25
C THR A 269 -2.16 -16.64 -12.35
N PRO A 270 -3.08 -17.57 -12.60
CA PRO A 270 -2.95 -18.47 -13.75
C PRO A 270 -2.82 -17.78 -15.12
N THR A 271 -3.25 -16.51 -15.20
CA THR A 271 -3.28 -15.73 -16.45
C THR A 271 -2.37 -14.52 -16.46
N GLN A 272 -1.81 -14.12 -15.32
CA GLN A 272 -0.90 -12.98 -15.20
C GLN A 272 0.39 -13.36 -14.46
N GLY A 273 1.52 -12.84 -14.94
CA GLY A 273 2.81 -12.96 -14.25
C GLY A 273 2.91 -12.10 -12.99
N VAL A 274 4.00 -12.28 -12.26
CA VAL A 274 4.43 -11.39 -11.19
C VAL A 274 4.77 -10.02 -11.79
N THR A 275 4.41 -8.93 -11.09
CA THR A 275 4.85 -7.56 -11.42
C THR A 275 5.49 -6.91 -10.19
N HIS A 276 6.48 -6.05 -10.41
CA HIS A 276 7.05 -5.17 -9.39
C HIS A 276 6.56 -3.71 -9.54
N ASN A 277 5.67 -3.45 -10.49
CA ASN A 277 4.93 -2.20 -10.55
C ASN A 277 3.60 -2.35 -9.78
N VAL A 278 3.60 -1.96 -8.52
CA VAL A 278 2.42 -2.05 -7.61
C VAL A 278 1.19 -1.29 -8.13
N GLY A 279 1.38 -0.37 -9.07
CA GLY A 279 0.32 0.42 -9.69
C GLY A 279 -0.46 -0.30 -10.79
N ASP A 280 0.06 -1.41 -11.34
CA ASP A 280 -0.52 -2.07 -12.52
C ASP A 280 -1.96 -2.56 -12.35
N ARG A 281 -2.43 -2.72 -11.12
CA ARG A 281 -3.77 -3.20 -10.78
C ARG A 281 -4.62 -2.18 -10.02
N ILE A 282 -4.17 -0.92 -9.92
CA ILE A 282 -4.86 0.16 -9.19
C ILE A 282 -5.55 1.10 -10.17
N SER A 283 -6.87 1.26 -10.07
CA SER A 283 -7.68 2.06 -11.01
C SER A 283 -8.03 3.47 -10.53
N TRP A 284 -7.85 3.77 -9.24
CA TRP A 284 -8.02 5.09 -8.66
C TRP A 284 -6.75 5.56 -7.93
N ASN A 285 -6.36 6.80 -8.16
CA ASN A 285 -5.42 7.49 -7.30
C ASN A 285 -6.19 8.24 -6.21
N ASN A 286 -6.13 7.72 -4.98
CA ASN A 286 -6.82 8.27 -3.81
C ASN A 286 -5.93 9.20 -2.96
N ARG A 287 -4.72 9.50 -3.41
CA ARG A 287 -3.78 10.37 -2.66
C ARG A 287 -4.15 11.85 -2.69
N PRO A 288 -4.55 12.44 -3.84
CA PRO A 288 -4.87 13.88 -3.87
C PRO A 288 -6.17 14.19 -3.16
N GLU A 289 -6.41 15.47 -2.92
CA GLU A 289 -7.67 15.98 -2.35
C GLU A 289 -8.89 15.44 -3.10
N ILE A 290 -8.83 15.47 -4.43
CA ILE A 290 -9.86 14.92 -5.32
C ILE A 290 -9.27 13.68 -5.98
N SER A 291 -9.91 12.53 -5.80
CA SER A 291 -9.46 11.30 -6.46
C SER A 291 -9.62 11.38 -7.97
N ILE A 292 -8.61 10.89 -8.68
CA ILE A 292 -8.61 10.81 -10.15
C ILE A 292 -8.23 9.39 -10.59
N ARG A 293 -8.48 9.05 -11.86
CA ARG A 293 -8.03 7.77 -12.41
C ARG A 293 -6.51 7.71 -12.47
N THR A 294 -5.95 6.51 -12.31
CA THR A 294 -4.50 6.33 -12.20
C THR A 294 -3.74 6.75 -13.45
N ASP A 295 -4.25 6.47 -14.63
CA ASP A 295 -3.66 6.91 -15.90
C ASP A 295 -3.62 8.45 -16.04
N ALA A 296 -4.67 9.13 -15.59
CA ALA A 296 -4.69 10.59 -15.52
C ALA A 296 -3.68 11.14 -14.49
N ALA A 297 -3.45 10.42 -13.39
CA ALA A 297 -2.42 10.76 -12.42
C ALA A 297 -1.01 10.56 -13.00
N ASP A 298 -0.79 9.46 -13.69
CA ASP A 298 0.47 9.13 -14.33
C ASP A 298 0.82 10.16 -15.44
N ALA A 299 -0.18 10.56 -16.23
CA ALA A 299 0.00 11.61 -17.24
C ALA A 299 0.42 12.95 -16.63
N LYS A 300 -0.15 13.34 -15.47
CA LYS A 300 0.28 14.54 -14.74
C LYS A 300 1.72 14.48 -14.25
N LEU A 301 2.24 13.28 -13.99
CA LEU A 301 3.64 13.04 -13.62
C LEU A 301 4.56 12.89 -14.84
N GLY A 302 4.05 13.08 -16.05
CA GLY A 302 4.83 13.00 -17.28
C GLY A 302 5.26 11.59 -17.67
N LEU A 303 4.57 10.54 -17.17
CA LEU A 303 4.85 9.17 -17.58
C LEU A 303 4.41 8.97 -19.04
N ALA A 304 5.32 8.44 -19.85
CA ALA A 304 4.99 8.05 -21.20
C ALA A 304 4.10 6.79 -21.21
N ASN A 305 3.05 6.79 -22.02
CA ASN A 305 2.18 5.64 -22.25
C ASN A 305 1.60 5.02 -20.94
N PRO A 306 0.91 5.78 -20.10
CA PRO A 306 0.33 5.24 -18.88
C PRO A 306 -0.67 4.12 -19.20
N ILE A 307 -0.68 3.06 -18.40
CA ILE A 307 -1.64 1.97 -18.56
C ILE A 307 -3.04 2.51 -18.27
N PRO A 308 -4.02 2.37 -19.19
CA PRO A 308 -5.39 2.80 -18.95
C PRO A 308 -5.99 2.17 -17.67
N TRP A 309 -6.74 2.94 -16.91
CA TRP A 309 -7.31 2.50 -15.64
C TRP A 309 -8.24 1.28 -15.80
N GLU A 310 -8.91 1.13 -16.94
CA GLU A 310 -9.75 -0.03 -17.27
C GLU A 310 -8.92 -1.31 -17.32
N LYS A 311 -7.74 -1.26 -17.96
CA LYS A 311 -6.81 -2.40 -18.02
C LYS A 311 -6.30 -2.78 -16.63
N ARG A 312 -5.94 -1.79 -15.82
CA ARG A 312 -5.52 -2.00 -14.42
C ARG A 312 -6.63 -2.66 -13.60
N ARG A 313 -7.89 -2.19 -13.79
CA ARG A 313 -9.06 -2.76 -13.14
C ARG A 313 -9.35 -4.19 -13.61
N ALA A 314 -9.22 -4.45 -14.90
CA ALA A 314 -9.38 -5.80 -15.45
C ALA A 314 -8.33 -6.76 -14.84
N ALA A 315 -7.08 -6.32 -14.72
CA ALA A 315 -6.02 -7.09 -14.10
C ALA A 315 -6.31 -7.39 -12.60
N MET A 316 -6.86 -6.43 -11.84
CA MET A 316 -7.28 -6.69 -10.46
C MET A 316 -8.49 -7.65 -10.40
N LYS A 317 -9.46 -7.49 -11.30
CA LYS A 317 -10.63 -8.41 -11.35
C LYS A 317 -10.20 -9.84 -11.67
N ASP A 318 -9.19 -10.03 -12.50
CA ASP A 318 -8.62 -11.36 -12.75
C ASP A 318 -8.08 -11.99 -11.45
N VAL A 319 -7.41 -11.24 -10.61
CA VAL A 319 -7.02 -11.75 -9.28
C VAL A 319 -8.26 -12.17 -8.47
N CYS A 320 -9.31 -11.34 -8.44
CA CYS A 320 -10.52 -11.61 -7.67
C CYS A 320 -11.23 -12.90 -8.15
N THR A 321 -11.26 -13.15 -9.47
CA THR A 321 -12.00 -14.28 -10.06
C THR A 321 -11.40 -15.64 -9.76
N ASN A 322 -10.18 -15.71 -9.21
CA ASN A 322 -9.62 -16.97 -8.70
C ASN A 322 -10.33 -17.49 -7.44
N CYS A 323 -11.11 -16.64 -6.75
CA CYS A 323 -11.87 -17.02 -5.55
C CYS A 323 -13.34 -16.59 -5.62
N HIS A 324 -13.66 -15.53 -6.38
CA HIS A 324 -14.99 -14.92 -6.44
C HIS A 324 -15.57 -14.99 -7.86
N GLY A 325 -16.88 -15.15 -7.98
CA GLY A 325 -17.55 -15.04 -9.28
C GLY A 325 -17.47 -13.61 -9.84
N PRO A 326 -17.52 -13.44 -11.19
CA PRO A 326 -17.39 -12.14 -11.85
C PRO A 326 -18.40 -11.09 -11.39
N ALA A 327 -19.62 -11.50 -11.04
CA ALA A 327 -20.66 -10.60 -10.53
C ALA A 327 -20.25 -9.92 -9.22
N PHE A 328 -19.55 -10.63 -8.35
CA PHE A 328 -19.03 -10.08 -7.09
C PHE A 328 -18.05 -8.94 -7.35
N GLY A 329 -17.03 -9.16 -8.19
CA GLY A 329 -16.04 -8.14 -8.54
C GLY A 329 -16.67 -6.91 -9.23
N ASN A 330 -17.68 -7.11 -10.08
CA ASN A 330 -18.40 -6.01 -10.73
C ASN A 330 -19.19 -5.17 -9.71
N SER A 331 -19.91 -5.82 -8.80
CA SER A 331 -20.68 -5.14 -7.75
C SER A 331 -19.76 -4.39 -6.78
N PHE A 332 -18.66 -5.00 -6.40
CA PHE A 332 -17.64 -4.34 -5.58
C PHE A 332 -17.16 -3.03 -6.21
N TYR A 333 -16.75 -3.06 -7.48
CA TYR A 333 -16.25 -1.86 -8.15
C TYR A 333 -17.32 -0.79 -8.35
N GLN A 334 -18.58 -1.17 -8.58
CA GLN A 334 -19.69 -0.22 -8.64
C GLN A 334 -19.85 0.53 -7.30
N GLN A 335 -19.80 -0.17 -6.18
CA GLN A 335 -19.91 0.44 -4.86
C GLN A 335 -18.67 1.29 -4.51
N TYR A 336 -17.48 0.79 -4.84
CA TYR A 336 -16.24 1.53 -4.62
C TYR A 336 -16.20 2.84 -5.43
N ASP A 337 -16.52 2.79 -6.73
CA ASP A 337 -16.63 3.98 -7.57
C ASP A 337 -17.64 4.97 -6.99
N GLY A 338 -18.83 4.48 -6.60
CA GLY A 338 -19.87 5.31 -6.00
C GLY A 338 -19.42 6.01 -4.72
N LEU A 339 -18.62 5.38 -3.88
CA LEU A 339 -18.09 6.02 -2.68
C LEU A 339 -17.01 7.06 -3.01
N VAL A 340 -16.11 6.78 -3.94
CA VAL A 340 -15.11 7.76 -4.39
C VAL A 340 -15.78 8.98 -5.00
N GLU A 341 -16.78 8.77 -5.84
CA GLU A 341 -17.56 9.85 -6.45
C GLU A 341 -18.36 10.64 -5.41
N LEU A 342 -18.99 9.95 -4.44
CA LEU A 342 -19.66 10.60 -3.31
C LEU A 342 -18.72 11.53 -2.54
N TYR A 343 -17.52 11.04 -2.21
CA TYR A 343 -16.51 11.84 -1.53
C TYR A 343 -16.08 13.04 -2.39
N ASN A 344 -15.75 12.82 -3.65
CA ASN A 344 -15.32 13.87 -4.56
C ASN A 344 -16.36 14.95 -4.73
N GLU A 345 -17.62 14.59 -5.06
CA GLU A 345 -18.67 15.55 -5.41
C GLU A 345 -19.24 16.26 -4.19
N LYS A 346 -19.37 15.56 -3.07
CA LYS A 346 -20.00 16.12 -1.90
C LYS A 346 -19.05 16.92 -1.00
N PHE A 347 -17.79 16.50 -0.89
CA PHE A 347 -16.87 17.08 0.08
C PHE A 347 -15.61 17.67 -0.56
N ALA A 348 -14.92 16.90 -1.39
CA ALA A 348 -13.59 17.29 -1.85
C ALA A 348 -13.61 18.48 -2.82
N LYS A 349 -14.44 18.42 -3.86
CA LYS A 349 -14.55 19.52 -4.84
C LYS A 349 -15.04 20.82 -4.21
N PRO A 350 -16.17 20.84 -3.47
CA PRO A 350 -16.63 22.07 -2.86
C PRO A 350 -15.68 22.57 -1.75
N GLY A 351 -15.14 21.69 -0.93
CA GLY A 351 -14.18 22.08 0.10
C GLY A 351 -12.92 22.72 -0.49
N LYS A 352 -12.34 22.08 -1.53
CA LYS A 352 -11.20 22.65 -2.25
C LYS A 352 -11.51 24.00 -2.87
N ALA A 353 -12.64 24.14 -3.52
CA ALA A 353 -13.05 25.42 -4.14
C ALA A 353 -13.21 26.53 -3.11
N ILE A 354 -13.82 26.23 -1.94
CA ILE A 354 -13.95 27.18 -0.85
C ILE A 354 -12.58 27.57 -0.29
N PHE A 355 -11.71 26.58 -0.01
CA PHE A 355 -10.39 26.82 0.54
C PHE A 355 -9.49 27.65 -0.40
N GLU A 356 -9.49 27.33 -1.69
CA GLU A 356 -8.78 28.12 -2.70
C GLU A 356 -9.37 29.53 -2.86
N GLY A 357 -10.70 29.65 -2.76
CA GLY A 357 -11.40 30.93 -2.75
C GLY A 357 -10.98 31.83 -1.57
N LEU A 358 -10.90 31.27 -0.36
CA LEU A 358 -10.41 31.98 0.82
C LEU A 358 -8.96 32.46 0.66
N LYS A 359 -8.07 31.62 0.12
CA LYS A 359 -6.69 32.03 -0.18
C LYS A 359 -6.63 33.14 -1.22
N LYS A 360 -7.37 33.01 -2.31
CA LYS A 360 -7.43 34.03 -3.38
C LYS A 360 -7.98 35.37 -2.87
N ALA A 361 -8.90 35.32 -1.93
CA ALA A 361 -9.47 36.51 -1.30
C ALA A 361 -8.60 37.09 -0.18
N HIS A 362 -7.40 36.56 0.05
CA HIS A 362 -6.51 36.93 1.16
C HIS A 362 -7.18 36.89 2.53
N LEU A 363 -8.05 35.88 2.74
CA LEU A 363 -8.70 35.59 4.03
C LEU A 363 -7.94 34.52 4.82
N VAL A 364 -7.07 33.79 4.15
CA VAL A 364 -6.08 32.85 4.71
C VAL A 364 -4.71 33.36 4.26
N GLU A 365 -3.93 33.88 5.17
CA GLU A 365 -2.67 34.55 4.90
C GLU A 365 -1.54 33.90 5.71
N GLY A 366 -0.29 34.11 5.30
CA GLY A 366 0.89 33.60 5.96
C GLY A 366 1.39 32.29 5.36
N GLU A 367 2.32 31.67 6.07
CA GLU A 367 2.92 30.39 5.67
C GLU A 367 1.89 29.24 5.77
N PRO A 368 2.10 28.15 5.02
CA PRO A 368 1.24 26.97 5.15
C PRO A 368 1.12 26.52 6.61
N PHE A 369 -0.09 26.15 7.02
CA PHE A 369 -0.45 25.75 8.39
C PHE A 369 -0.41 26.87 9.44
N ALA A 370 -0.26 28.14 9.05
CA ALA A 370 -0.35 29.28 9.96
C ALA A 370 -1.78 29.54 10.46
N ASN A 371 -2.80 29.10 9.73
CA ASN A 371 -4.20 29.30 10.05
C ASN A 371 -4.87 28.00 10.46
N ARG A 372 -5.84 28.05 11.34
CA ARG A 372 -6.60 26.87 11.77
C ARG A 372 -7.23 26.13 10.59
N ILE A 373 -7.80 26.85 9.61
CA ILE A 373 -8.48 26.24 8.47
C ILE A 373 -7.53 25.43 7.56
N ASP A 374 -6.23 25.74 7.55
CA ASP A 374 -5.21 24.93 6.85
C ASP A 374 -5.19 23.51 7.42
N TRP A 375 -5.18 23.39 8.76
CA TRP A 375 -5.22 22.11 9.46
C TRP A 375 -6.55 21.38 9.26
N THR A 376 -7.66 22.09 9.43
CA THR A 376 -9.01 21.52 9.27
C THR A 376 -9.19 20.94 7.86
N TRP A 377 -8.79 21.69 6.82
CA TRP A 377 -8.90 21.21 5.45
C TRP A 377 -7.95 20.02 5.18
N TYR A 378 -6.72 20.11 5.69
CA TYR A 378 -5.74 19.01 5.58
C TYR A 378 -6.28 17.72 6.22
N GLU A 379 -6.80 17.78 7.42
CA GLU A 379 -7.40 16.63 8.11
C GLU A 379 -8.56 16.01 7.30
N ILE A 380 -9.45 16.84 6.76
CA ILE A 380 -10.61 16.35 5.97
C ILE A 380 -10.15 15.54 4.75
N TRP A 381 -9.24 16.07 3.94
CA TRP A 381 -8.90 15.39 2.71
C TRP A 381 -7.74 14.39 2.85
N HIS A 382 -6.73 14.73 3.66
CA HIS A 382 -5.49 13.95 3.76
C HIS A 382 -5.64 12.76 4.69
N HIS A 383 -6.29 12.92 5.84
CA HIS A 383 -6.51 11.84 6.79
C HIS A 383 -7.87 11.16 6.59
N GLN A 384 -8.94 11.85 6.93
CA GLN A 384 -10.30 11.28 6.97
C GLN A 384 -10.78 10.81 5.59
N GLY A 385 -10.60 11.65 4.57
CA GLY A 385 -11.00 11.34 3.20
C GLY A 385 -10.18 10.21 2.57
N ARG A 386 -8.86 10.13 2.84
CA ARG A 386 -8.04 9.00 2.38
C ARG A 386 -8.45 7.72 3.07
N ARG A 387 -8.67 7.73 4.39
CA ARG A 387 -9.17 6.57 5.13
C ARG A 387 -10.47 6.04 4.56
N ALA A 388 -11.44 6.92 4.29
CA ALA A 388 -12.73 6.52 3.69
C ALA A 388 -12.55 5.80 2.36
N ARG A 389 -11.73 6.35 1.47
CA ARG A 389 -11.52 5.80 0.11
C ARG A 389 -10.67 4.53 0.14
N HIS A 390 -9.67 4.46 1.01
CA HIS A 390 -8.88 3.24 1.22
C HIS A 390 -9.71 2.15 1.90
N GLY A 391 -10.53 2.48 2.90
CA GLY A 391 -11.47 1.56 3.52
C GLY A 391 -12.39 0.90 2.50
N ALA A 392 -13.00 1.72 1.62
CA ALA A 392 -13.85 1.20 0.55
C ALA A 392 -13.09 0.34 -0.46
N SER A 393 -11.85 0.73 -0.83
CA SER A 393 -11.04 -0.01 -1.79
C SER A 393 -10.62 -1.40 -1.32
N MET A 394 -10.56 -1.61 -0.01
CA MET A 394 -10.08 -2.84 0.61
C MET A 394 -11.13 -3.53 1.49
N GLN A 395 -12.39 -3.05 1.45
CA GLN A 395 -13.52 -3.62 2.19
C GLN A 395 -13.35 -3.61 3.72
N GLY A 396 -12.71 -2.56 4.25
CA GLY A 396 -12.64 -2.27 5.68
C GLY A 396 -13.83 -1.40 6.11
N PRO A 397 -14.84 -1.95 6.81
CA PRO A 397 -16.11 -1.24 7.06
C PRO A 397 -15.96 -0.06 8.01
N ASP A 398 -15.13 -0.18 9.04
CA ASP A 398 -14.92 0.87 10.04
C ASP A 398 -14.23 2.09 9.41
N TYR A 399 -13.15 1.86 8.66
CA TYR A 399 -12.43 2.91 7.93
C TYR A 399 -13.24 3.50 6.76
N THR A 400 -14.17 2.73 6.17
CA THR A 400 -15.10 3.28 5.19
C THR A 400 -16.10 4.24 5.82
N HIS A 401 -16.69 3.84 6.96
CA HIS A 401 -17.81 4.54 7.58
C HIS A 401 -17.38 5.45 8.73
N TRP A 402 -16.94 4.88 9.88
CA TRP A 402 -16.72 5.66 11.12
C TRP A 402 -15.45 6.52 11.05
N HIS A 403 -14.31 5.91 10.84
CA HIS A 403 -13.04 6.62 10.67
C HIS A 403 -12.83 7.23 9.27
N GLY A 404 -13.85 7.22 8.45
CA GLY A 404 -13.85 7.77 7.11
C GLY A 404 -14.98 8.77 6.88
N MET A 405 -16.04 8.34 6.16
CA MET A 405 -17.12 9.26 5.70
C MET A 405 -17.84 9.99 6.83
N PHE A 406 -17.99 9.38 8.01
CA PHE A 406 -18.58 10.05 9.17
C PHE A 406 -17.68 11.19 9.65
N GLU A 407 -16.39 10.95 9.80
CA GLU A 407 -15.45 11.98 10.25
C GLU A 407 -15.30 13.10 9.21
N VAL A 408 -15.22 12.76 7.91
CA VAL A 408 -15.27 13.75 6.81
C VAL A 408 -16.50 14.64 6.93
N GLY A 409 -17.70 14.04 7.07
CA GLY A 409 -18.95 14.79 7.18
C GLY A 409 -18.99 15.63 8.45
N LYS A 410 -18.59 15.09 9.59
CA LYS A 410 -18.51 15.81 10.85
C LYS A 410 -17.61 17.04 10.73
N ALA A 411 -16.36 16.85 10.35
CA ALA A 411 -15.39 17.94 10.25
C ALA A 411 -15.81 18.99 9.21
N PHE A 412 -16.34 18.55 8.05
CA PHE A 412 -16.83 19.47 7.03
C PHE A 412 -17.94 20.39 7.54
N TYR A 413 -18.95 19.84 8.23
CA TYR A 413 -20.13 20.62 8.67
C TYR A 413 -19.93 21.35 9.99
N THR A 414 -19.13 20.84 10.91
CA THR A 414 -19.01 21.40 12.26
C THR A 414 -17.73 22.21 12.49
N GLU A 415 -16.77 22.12 11.57
CA GLU A 415 -15.47 22.78 11.70
C GLU A 415 -15.16 23.63 10.46
N PHE A 416 -15.01 23.02 9.28
CA PHE A 416 -14.57 23.69 8.07
C PHE A 416 -15.54 24.79 7.58
N ILE A 417 -16.82 24.47 7.43
CA ILE A 417 -17.83 25.45 6.96
C ILE A 417 -18.01 26.61 7.96
N PRO A 418 -18.18 26.38 9.27
CA PRO A 418 -18.27 27.48 10.23
C PRO A 418 -17.04 28.39 10.22
N GLU A 419 -15.85 27.82 10.18
CA GLU A 419 -14.61 28.58 10.15
C GLU A 419 -14.45 29.40 8.85
N ALA A 420 -14.81 28.82 7.70
CA ALA A 420 -14.82 29.54 6.43
C ALA A 420 -15.82 30.72 6.45
N GLN A 421 -17.00 30.55 7.07
CA GLN A 421 -17.99 31.61 7.24
C GLN A 421 -17.46 32.72 8.17
N ASP A 422 -16.78 32.40 9.25
CA ASP A 422 -16.16 33.37 10.16
C ASP A 422 -15.08 34.20 9.45
N LEU A 423 -14.23 33.55 8.63
CA LEU A 423 -13.22 34.25 7.84
C LEU A 423 -13.86 35.18 6.81
N VAL A 424 -14.92 34.75 6.14
CA VAL A 424 -15.71 35.59 5.22
C VAL A 424 -16.32 36.79 5.97
N ALA A 425 -16.93 36.60 7.13
CA ALA A 425 -17.50 37.66 7.94
C ALA A 425 -16.46 38.73 8.33
N LYS A 426 -15.28 38.30 8.76
CA LYS A 426 -14.14 39.19 9.06
C LYS A 426 -13.67 39.95 7.82
N GLY A 427 -13.59 39.29 6.67
CA GLY A 427 -13.21 39.91 5.40
C GLY A 427 -14.21 40.97 4.94
N VAL A 428 -15.50 40.70 5.05
CA VAL A 428 -16.57 41.66 4.74
C VAL A 428 -16.48 42.90 5.68
N ALA A 429 -16.25 42.66 6.96
CA ALA A 429 -16.11 43.75 7.94
C ALA A 429 -14.87 44.63 7.69
N ALA A 430 -13.83 44.12 7.04
CA ALA A 430 -12.61 44.88 6.72
C ALA A 430 -12.83 45.97 5.65
N GLY A 431 -13.91 45.90 4.88
CA GLY A 431 -14.22 46.87 3.84
C GLY A 431 -13.36 46.76 2.57
N GLY A 432 -13.58 47.69 1.63
CA GLY A 432 -12.83 47.80 0.39
C GLY A 432 -12.87 46.56 -0.53
N GLU A 433 -11.79 46.35 -1.27
CA GLU A 433 -11.68 45.22 -2.20
C GLU A 433 -11.70 43.86 -1.46
N LYS A 434 -11.17 43.80 -0.22
CA LYS A 434 -11.20 42.58 0.58
C LYS A 434 -12.65 42.18 0.92
N ALA A 435 -13.53 43.12 1.21
CA ALA A 435 -14.93 42.83 1.45
C ALA A 435 -15.66 42.26 0.21
N LYS A 436 -15.33 42.78 -0.97
CA LYS A 436 -15.91 42.28 -2.22
C LYS A 436 -15.45 40.81 -2.47
N ALA A 437 -14.16 40.56 -2.39
CA ALA A 437 -13.61 39.21 -2.55
C ALA A 437 -14.18 38.24 -1.50
N ALA A 438 -14.31 38.67 -0.25
CA ALA A 438 -14.92 37.90 0.83
C ALA A 438 -16.39 37.56 0.52
N ALA A 439 -17.14 38.50 0.00
CA ALA A 439 -18.56 38.31 -0.38
C ALA A 439 -18.70 37.26 -1.52
N GLU A 440 -17.77 37.21 -2.47
CA GLU A 440 -17.75 36.19 -3.53
C GLU A 440 -17.55 34.79 -2.94
N VAL A 441 -16.63 34.62 -1.98
CA VAL A 441 -16.43 33.35 -1.28
C VAL A 441 -17.67 33.00 -0.43
N GLY A 442 -18.28 33.98 0.22
CA GLY A 442 -19.55 33.80 0.94
C GLY A 442 -20.65 33.27 0.05
N ALA A 443 -20.78 33.82 -1.16
CA ALA A 443 -21.74 33.35 -2.15
C ALA A 443 -21.44 31.89 -2.60
N LEU A 444 -20.16 31.52 -2.77
CA LEU A 444 -19.75 30.15 -3.07
C LEU A 444 -20.12 29.19 -1.94
N ILE A 445 -19.88 29.54 -0.69
CA ILE A 445 -20.28 28.75 0.48
C ILE A 445 -21.80 28.57 0.49
N GLN A 446 -22.56 29.65 0.29
CA GLN A 446 -24.01 29.61 0.27
C GLN A 446 -24.53 28.71 -0.85
N ALA A 447 -24.02 28.86 -2.08
CA ALA A 447 -24.36 28.00 -3.22
C ALA A 447 -24.05 26.52 -2.95
N THR A 448 -22.91 26.24 -2.31
CA THR A 448 -22.56 24.88 -1.89
C THR A 448 -23.58 24.31 -0.92
N LEU A 449 -23.95 25.06 0.14
CA LEU A 449 -24.88 24.60 1.16
C LEU A 449 -26.33 24.48 0.65
N GLU A 450 -26.72 25.23 -0.38
CA GLU A 450 -28.02 25.13 -1.03
C GLU A 450 -28.13 24.09 -2.12
N SER A 451 -26.98 23.48 -2.51
CA SER A 451 -26.95 22.40 -3.49
C SER A 451 -27.67 21.12 -2.99
N ASP A 452 -28.02 20.24 -3.90
CA ASP A 452 -28.72 18.98 -3.59
C ASP A 452 -28.00 18.13 -2.57
N ASN A 453 -26.66 18.21 -2.54
CA ASN A 453 -25.84 17.46 -1.59
C ASN A 453 -25.94 17.98 -0.14
N HIS A 454 -26.24 19.27 0.04
CA HIS A 454 -26.08 19.95 1.34
C HIS A 454 -27.34 20.67 1.85
N LYS A 455 -28.33 20.95 0.99
CA LYS A 455 -29.54 21.76 1.33
C LYS A 455 -30.34 21.24 2.54
N TRP A 456 -30.20 19.99 2.89
CA TRP A 456 -30.79 19.42 4.10
C TRP A 456 -30.26 20.07 5.38
N LEU A 457 -28.99 20.46 5.39
CA LEU A 457 -28.33 21.09 6.55
C LEU A 457 -28.91 22.47 6.82
N VAL A 458 -29.19 23.24 5.78
CA VAL A 458 -29.72 24.61 5.86
C VAL A 458 -31.24 24.68 5.77
N GLY A 459 -31.94 23.55 5.87
CA GLY A 459 -33.39 23.47 5.88
C GLY A 459 -34.10 23.80 4.56
N LYS A 460 -33.36 23.85 3.43
CA LYS A 460 -33.88 24.23 2.09
C LYS A 460 -34.52 23.05 1.32
N MET A 461 -34.73 21.91 1.94
CA MET A 461 -35.48 20.81 1.31
C MET A 461 -36.93 21.16 1.13
N THR A 462 -37.48 20.90 -0.07
CA THR A 462 -38.89 21.01 -0.36
C THR A 462 -39.74 20.00 0.41
N PRO A 463 -41.06 20.19 0.57
CA PRO A 463 -41.90 19.15 1.19
C PRO A 463 -41.84 17.81 0.51
N ASP A 464 -41.79 17.77 -0.83
CA ASP A 464 -41.71 16.54 -1.62
C ASP A 464 -40.37 15.82 -1.42
N GLU A 465 -39.28 16.55 -1.32
CA GLU A 465 -37.96 15.98 -1.01
C GLU A 465 -37.89 15.38 0.40
N LYS A 466 -38.49 16.08 1.37
CA LYS A 466 -38.64 15.56 2.74
C LYS A 466 -39.45 14.26 2.76
N ALA A 467 -40.56 14.22 2.02
CA ALA A 467 -41.42 13.05 1.90
C ALA A 467 -40.68 11.88 1.20
N ARG A 468 -40.00 12.14 0.09
CA ARG A 468 -39.18 11.12 -0.58
C ARG A 468 -38.11 10.55 0.33
N ARG A 469 -37.43 11.42 1.08
CA ARG A 469 -36.37 10.97 2.01
C ARG A 469 -36.94 10.15 3.17
N ALA A 470 -38.12 10.52 3.67
CA ALA A 470 -38.81 9.75 4.70
C ALA A 470 -39.20 8.37 4.18
N LYS A 471 -39.77 8.29 2.97
CA LYS A 471 -40.09 7.01 2.31
C LYS A 471 -38.87 6.14 2.09
N GLN A 472 -37.77 6.71 1.60
CA GLN A 472 -36.50 5.97 1.42
C GLN A 472 -35.97 5.40 2.73
N ARG A 473 -36.08 6.16 3.84
CA ARG A 473 -35.69 5.66 5.17
C ARG A 473 -36.57 4.50 5.63
N GLU A 474 -37.88 4.60 5.38
CA GLU A 474 -38.82 3.53 5.70
C GLU A 474 -38.54 2.26 4.87
N GLU A 475 -38.31 2.43 3.55
CA GLU A 475 -37.95 1.31 2.67
C GLU A 475 -36.62 0.68 3.07
N PHE A 476 -35.65 1.49 3.48
CA PHE A 476 -34.37 1.01 3.97
C PHE A 476 -34.54 0.21 5.27
N ALA A 477 -35.32 0.73 6.22
CA ALA A 477 -35.61 0.01 7.45
C ALA A 477 -36.27 -1.35 7.18
N LYS A 478 -37.20 -1.43 6.23
CA LYS A 478 -37.86 -2.69 5.85
C LYS A 478 -36.92 -3.76 5.31
N ARG A 479 -35.74 -3.39 4.79
CA ARG A 479 -34.74 -4.38 4.32
C ARG A 479 -34.14 -5.21 5.43
N TYR A 480 -34.20 -4.74 6.67
CA TYR A 480 -33.66 -5.42 7.85
C TYR A 480 -34.72 -6.21 8.63
N VAL A 481 -36.01 -6.06 8.26
CA VAL A 481 -37.07 -6.88 8.85
C VAL A 481 -37.09 -8.21 8.14
N THR A 482 -36.67 -9.27 8.81
CA THR A 482 -36.76 -10.62 8.27
C THR A 482 -38.18 -11.16 8.45
N LYS A 483 -38.60 -12.11 7.58
CA LYS A 483 -39.91 -12.81 7.78
C LYS A 483 -40.00 -13.51 9.15
N ALA A 484 -38.88 -13.76 9.81
CA ALA A 484 -38.85 -14.32 11.18
C ALA A 484 -39.33 -13.32 12.22
N ASP A 485 -39.04 -12.05 12.05
CA ASP A 485 -39.46 -10.96 12.93
C ASP A 485 -40.94 -10.57 12.71
N ALA A 486 -41.54 -11.01 11.61
CA ALA A 486 -42.91 -10.78 11.23
C ALA A 486 -43.87 -11.92 11.68
N ARG A 487 -43.44 -12.86 12.55
CA ARG A 487 -44.33 -13.83 13.18
C ARG A 487 -45.02 -13.17 14.36
N PRO A 488 -46.35 -13.30 14.43
CA PRO A 488 -47.15 -12.78 15.54
C PRO A 488 -46.83 -13.45 16.86
#